data_b66e2900e894a15b6ff6d6600a5fe244
#
_entry.id   b66e2900e894a15b6ff6d6600a5fe244
#
_cell.length_a   1.000
_cell.length_b   1.000
_cell.length_c   1.000
_cell.angle_alpha   90.00
_cell.angle_beta   90.00
_cell.angle_gamma   90.00
#
_symmetry.space_group_name_H-M   'P 1'
#
loop_
_entity.id
_entity.type
_entity.pdbx_description
1 polymer ?
#
loop_
_entity_poly.entity_id
_entity_poly.type
_entity_poly.pdbx_seq_one_letter_code
_entity_poly.pdbx_strand_id
1 'polypeptide(L)'
;MIIGIGETVYDIIFRDDQPQRAVPGGSTFNAMISLGRMLGKDDDGKCQCVMITETGDDHIGQMIIRFMEHNNVSPRYVAVNKGTKSHISLAFLDENNDAQYEFYKDHASANLQNLDVSNLTFHSDDIVLFGSFFAVNPVIRDKVRSLLRAAHDAGAMLYYDVNFRKNHQQELPLIMENIMENYHLATVVRGSNEDFRYLYGIDDIEQIYHQHIEPYCKNFICTCGGEPIMVFDGKEVKKYAVSPIETVSTIGAGDNFNAGYIYGLQRGLPQDEIIATAQEFSSAVCRSLQNYIGEEFVNSHKASF
;
A
#
# COMPACT_ATOMS: atom_id res chain seq x y z
N MET A 1 -2.47 -16.79 0.28
CA MET A 1 -2.51 -15.82 -0.85
C MET A 1 -2.31 -14.39 -0.31
N ILE A 2 -1.76 -13.46 -1.12
CA ILE A 2 -1.69 -12.05 -0.74
C ILE A 2 -2.72 -11.26 -1.56
N ILE A 3 -3.58 -10.51 -0.87
CA ILE A 3 -4.71 -9.79 -1.45
C ILE A 3 -4.53 -8.31 -1.17
N GLY A 4 -4.39 -7.50 -2.23
CA GLY A 4 -4.36 -6.04 -2.13
C GLY A 4 -5.76 -5.46 -2.35
N ILE A 5 -6.21 -4.58 -1.47
CA ILE A 5 -7.45 -3.81 -1.63
C ILE A 5 -7.08 -2.33 -1.68
N GLY A 6 -7.15 -1.72 -2.86
CA GLY A 6 -6.69 -0.35 -3.01
C GLY A 6 -6.94 0.25 -4.39
N GLU A 7 -6.60 1.52 -4.51
CA GLU A 7 -6.73 2.30 -5.73
C GLU A 7 -5.64 1.98 -6.75
N THR A 8 -5.99 2.09 -8.03
CA THR A 8 -5.03 2.15 -9.13
C THR A 8 -5.09 3.52 -9.80
N VAL A 9 -3.93 4.07 -10.11
CA VAL A 9 -3.76 5.33 -10.83
C VAL A 9 -2.68 5.18 -11.89
N TYR A 10 -2.61 6.11 -12.83
CA TYR A 10 -1.49 6.21 -13.75
C TYR A 10 -0.67 7.45 -13.37
N ASP A 11 0.49 7.24 -12.76
CA ASP A 11 1.36 8.30 -12.26
C ASP A 11 2.18 8.88 -13.41
N ILE A 12 2.17 10.22 -13.55
CA ILE A 12 3.09 10.96 -14.42
C ILE A 12 3.99 11.79 -13.50
N ILE A 13 5.26 11.44 -13.47
CA ILE A 13 6.25 12.05 -12.57
C ILE A 13 6.95 13.18 -13.28
N PHE A 14 6.95 14.37 -12.67
CA PHE A 14 7.60 15.58 -13.16
C PHE A 14 8.77 15.98 -12.27
N ARG A 15 9.82 16.51 -12.89
CA ARG A 15 10.91 17.21 -12.25
C ARG A 15 11.25 18.45 -13.10
N ASP A 16 11.37 19.61 -12.48
CA ASP A 16 11.63 20.89 -13.17
C ASP A 16 10.64 21.12 -14.32
N ASP A 17 9.34 20.90 -14.06
CA ASP A 17 8.23 21.01 -15.02
C ASP A 17 8.35 20.11 -16.24
N GLN A 18 9.27 19.14 -16.22
CA GLN A 18 9.45 18.18 -17.32
C GLN A 18 9.00 16.78 -16.89
N PRO A 19 8.19 16.08 -17.72
CA PRO A 19 7.81 14.71 -17.45
C PRO A 19 9.03 13.80 -17.53
N GLN A 20 9.29 13.08 -16.45
CA GLN A 20 10.40 12.12 -16.35
C GLN A 20 9.95 10.70 -16.67
N ARG A 21 8.76 10.36 -16.21
CA ARG A 21 8.25 9.00 -16.28
C ARG A 21 6.73 8.97 -16.18
N ALA A 22 6.14 7.96 -16.83
CA ALA A 22 4.72 7.63 -16.69
C ALA A 22 4.57 6.12 -16.46
N VAL A 23 3.92 5.72 -15.35
CA VAL A 23 3.81 4.33 -14.91
C VAL A 23 2.49 4.08 -14.17
N PRO A 24 1.95 2.84 -14.19
CA PRO A 24 0.89 2.46 -13.26
C PRO A 24 1.35 2.61 -11.81
N GLY A 25 0.47 3.07 -10.93
CA GLY A 25 0.76 3.32 -9.53
C GLY A 25 -0.48 3.21 -8.65
N GLY A 26 -0.36 3.73 -7.44
CA GLY A 26 -1.28 3.62 -6.32
C GLY A 26 -0.58 2.90 -5.17
N SER A 27 -0.82 3.31 -3.93
CA SER A 27 -0.07 2.80 -2.76
C SER A 27 -0.11 1.27 -2.68
N THR A 28 -1.30 0.70 -2.53
CA THR A 28 -1.45 -0.76 -2.49
C THR A 28 -0.95 -1.42 -3.78
N PHE A 29 -1.19 -0.80 -4.94
CA PHE A 29 -0.73 -1.31 -6.23
C PHE A 29 0.80 -1.44 -6.28
N ASN A 30 1.55 -0.43 -5.86
CA ASN A 30 3.01 -0.44 -5.85
C ASN A 30 3.56 -1.59 -5.00
N ALA A 31 2.98 -1.80 -3.80
CA ALA A 31 3.33 -2.91 -2.93
C ALA A 31 3.03 -4.27 -3.59
N MET A 32 1.85 -4.41 -4.21
CA MET A 32 1.44 -5.66 -4.86
C MET A 32 2.31 -5.99 -6.07
N ILE A 33 2.74 -5.00 -6.87
CA ILE A 33 3.68 -5.21 -7.97
C ILE A 33 5.03 -5.73 -7.46
N SER A 34 5.54 -5.13 -6.39
CA SER A 34 6.80 -5.58 -5.77
C SER A 34 6.69 -7.02 -5.22
N LEU A 35 5.59 -7.34 -4.55
CA LEU A 35 5.30 -8.69 -4.08
C LEU A 35 5.16 -9.70 -5.22
N GLY A 36 4.44 -9.34 -6.28
CA GLY A 36 4.29 -10.20 -7.45
C GLY A 36 5.60 -10.50 -8.17
N ARG A 37 6.53 -9.52 -8.23
CA ARG A 37 7.89 -9.72 -8.76
C ARG A 37 8.71 -10.67 -7.92
N MET A 38 8.65 -10.54 -6.59
CA MET A 38 9.40 -11.37 -5.66
C MET A 38 8.87 -12.80 -5.59
N LEU A 39 7.57 -12.96 -5.41
CA LEU A 39 6.94 -14.26 -5.18
C LEU A 39 6.73 -15.05 -6.49
N GLY A 40 6.45 -14.33 -7.59
CA GLY A 40 6.15 -14.99 -8.85
C GLY A 40 4.83 -15.75 -8.84
N LYS A 41 4.84 -16.89 -9.55
CA LYS A 41 3.75 -17.84 -9.56
C LYS A 41 4.09 -19.05 -8.71
N ASP A 42 3.06 -19.73 -8.20
CA ASP A 42 3.21 -21.00 -7.50
C ASP A 42 3.53 -22.16 -8.46
N ASP A 43 3.70 -23.36 -7.93
CA ASP A 43 3.99 -24.58 -8.68
C ASP A 43 2.90 -24.95 -9.70
N ASP A 44 1.67 -24.52 -9.47
CA ASP A 44 0.52 -24.69 -10.39
C ASP A 44 0.45 -23.57 -11.46
N GLY A 45 1.38 -22.62 -11.45
CA GLY A 45 1.43 -21.48 -12.36
C GLY A 45 0.43 -20.37 -12.03
N LYS A 46 -0.13 -20.35 -10.82
CA LYS A 46 -1.07 -19.32 -10.35
C LYS A 46 -0.33 -18.19 -9.67
N CYS A 47 -0.80 -16.96 -9.86
CA CYS A 47 -0.28 -15.80 -9.16
C CYS A 47 -0.57 -15.91 -7.66
N GLN A 48 0.45 -15.68 -6.83
CA GLN A 48 0.33 -15.64 -5.37
C GLN A 48 -0.26 -14.32 -4.87
N CYS A 49 -0.26 -13.30 -5.74
CA CYS A 49 -0.78 -11.96 -5.47
C CYS A 49 -2.03 -11.69 -6.31
N VAL A 50 -3.06 -11.10 -5.71
CA VAL A 50 -4.28 -10.67 -6.39
C VAL A 50 -4.68 -9.29 -5.90
N MET A 51 -5.27 -8.47 -6.77
CA MET A 51 -5.69 -7.12 -6.40
C MET A 51 -7.18 -6.93 -6.62
N ILE A 52 -7.84 -6.35 -5.61
CA ILE A 52 -9.22 -5.87 -5.64
C ILE A 52 -9.15 -4.37 -5.83
N THR A 53 -9.56 -3.90 -7.01
CA THR A 53 -9.47 -2.49 -7.42
C THR A 53 -10.47 -2.21 -8.54
N GLU A 54 -10.42 -0.99 -9.06
CA GLU A 54 -11.20 -0.60 -10.23
C GLU A 54 -10.38 0.25 -11.21
N THR A 55 -10.83 0.26 -12.47
CA THR A 55 -10.25 1.08 -13.52
C THR A 55 -11.32 1.44 -14.57
N GLY A 56 -11.05 2.41 -15.42
CA GLY A 56 -11.89 2.69 -16.60
C GLY A 56 -11.69 1.65 -17.70
N ASP A 57 -12.59 1.65 -18.68
CA ASP A 57 -12.48 0.81 -19.90
C ASP A 57 -11.66 1.45 -21.01
N ASP A 58 -10.79 2.39 -20.65
CA ASP A 58 -9.92 3.12 -21.57
C ASP A 58 -8.56 2.45 -21.74
N HIS A 59 -7.70 3.08 -22.55
CA HIS A 59 -6.37 2.56 -22.86
C HIS A 59 -5.47 2.44 -21.61
N ILE A 60 -5.60 3.40 -20.67
CA ILE A 60 -4.84 3.39 -19.41
C ILE A 60 -5.26 2.19 -18.55
N GLY A 61 -6.57 1.92 -18.41
CA GLY A 61 -7.05 0.75 -17.68
C GLY A 61 -6.51 -0.55 -18.23
N GLN A 62 -6.47 -0.68 -19.56
CA GLN A 62 -5.86 -1.84 -20.22
C GLN A 62 -4.35 -1.92 -19.96
N MET A 63 -3.63 -0.79 -19.91
CA MET A 63 -2.21 -0.77 -19.55
C MET A 63 -1.98 -1.24 -18.11
N ILE A 64 -2.78 -0.77 -17.17
CA ILE A 64 -2.72 -1.19 -15.76
C ILE A 64 -2.93 -2.70 -15.64
N ILE A 65 -3.96 -3.26 -16.27
CA ILE A 65 -4.26 -4.71 -16.24
C ILE A 65 -3.09 -5.52 -16.81
N ARG A 66 -2.59 -5.17 -18.01
CA ARG A 66 -1.44 -5.87 -18.60
C ARG A 66 -0.18 -5.77 -17.72
N PHE A 67 0.00 -4.63 -17.06
CA PHE A 67 1.13 -4.44 -16.16
C PHE A 67 1.06 -5.33 -14.92
N MET A 68 -0.14 -5.51 -14.35
CA MET A 68 -0.38 -6.48 -13.27
C MET A 68 0.01 -7.90 -13.70
N GLU A 69 -0.53 -8.36 -14.83
CA GLU A 69 -0.26 -9.69 -15.38
C GLU A 69 1.23 -9.95 -15.62
N HIS A 70 1.92 -8.95 -16.20
CA HIS A 70 3.36 -9.02 -16.45
C HIS A 70 4.19 -9.14 -15.17
N ASN A 71 3.68 -8.60 -14.07
CA ASN A 71 4.35 -8.61 -12.77
C ASN A 71 3.77 -9.66 -11.80
N ASN A 72 3.11 -10.71 -12.30
CA ASN A 72 2.55 -11.82 -11.52
C ASN A 72 1.51 -11.38 -10.46
N VAL A 73 0.77 -10.31 -10.72
CA VAL A 73 -0.40 -9.91 -9.93
C VAL A 73 -1.66 -10.23 -10.73
N SER A 74 -2.54 -11.04 -10.19
CA SER A 74 -3.77 -11.44 -10.88
C SER A 74 -4.76 -10.26 -10.95
N PRO A 75 -5.26 -9.89 -12.14
CA PRO A 75 -6.28 -8.86 -12.31
C PRO A 75 -7.71 -9.39 -12.15
N ARG A 76 -7.89 -10.61 -11.65
CA ARG A 76 -9.20 -11.31 -11.60
C ARG A 76 -10.30 -10.50 -10.93
N TYR A 77 -9.96 -9.66 -9.95
CA TYR A 77 -10.92 -8.83 -9.20
C TYR A 77 -10.75 -7.33 -9.51
N VAL A 78 -10.37 -7.00 -10.73
CA VAL A 78 -10.38 -5.63 -11.22
C VAL A 78 -11.76 -5.29 -11.79
N ALA A 79 -12.46 -4.34 -11.16
CA ALA A 79 -13.71 -3.80 -11.71
C ALA A 79 -13.41 -2.87 -12.89
N VAL A 80 -13.78 -3.26 -14.11
CA VAL A 80 -13.65 -2.40 -15.28
C VAL A 80 -14.95 -1.64 -15.49
N ASN A 81 -14.94 -0.33 -15.29
CA ASN A 81 -16.11 0.54 -15.35
C ASN A 81 -16.30 1.08 -16.78
N LYS A 82 -17.34 0.60 -17.46
CA LYS A 82 -17.63 0.95 -18.85
C LYS A 82 -17.97 2.44 -19.03
N GLY A 83 -17.41 3.05 -20.07
CA GLY A 83 -17.63 4.45 -20.43
C GLY A 83 -16.99 5.45 -19.48
N THR A 84 -16.07 5.02 -18.61
CA THR A 84 -15.38 5.89 -17.66
C THR A 84 -13.89 5.98 -17.98
N LYS A 85 -13.21 6.93 -17.33
CA LYS A 85 -11.76 7.12 -17.45
C LYS A 85 -11.02 6.59 -16.24
N SER A 86 -9.87 5.96 -16.50
CA SER A 86 -8.92 5.58 -15.45
C SER A 86 -8.33 6.83 -14.79
N HIS A 87 -7.99 6.71 -13.52
CA HIS A 87 -7.45 7.81 -12.74
C HIS A 87 -6.00 8.09 -13.15
N ILE A 88 -5.65 9.38 -13.19
CA ILE A 88 -4.29 9.86 -13.44
C ILE A 88 -3.85 10.70 -12.25
N SER A 89 -2.61 10.55 -11.83
CA SER A 89 -1.96 11.46 -10.90
C SER A 89 -0.76 12.14 -11.56
N LEU A 90 -0.57 13.41 -11.25
CA LEU A 90 0.65 14.14 -11.57
C LEU A 90 1.45 14.27 -10.27
N ALA A 91 2.68 13.76 -10.27
CA ALA A 91 3.58 13.81 -9.13
C ALA A 91 4.72 14.80 -9.44
N PHE A 92 4.77 15.91 -8.77
CA PHE A 92 5.80 16.94 -8.92
C PHE A 92 6.84 16.77 -7.82
N LEU A 93 8.09 16.42 -8.21
CA LEU A 93 9.20 16.27 -7.27
C LEU A 93 9.77 17.66 -6.94
N ASP A 94 9.90 17.93 -5.64
CA ASP A 94 10.56 19.12 -5.14
C ASP A 94 12.09 18.95 -5.02
N GLU A 95 12.79 19.96 -4.47
CA GLU A 95 14.25 19.97 -4.29
C GLU A 95 14.75 18.85 -3.34
N ASN A 96 13.87 18.34 -2.47
CA ASN A 96 14.17 17.24 -1.55
C ASN A 96 13.80 15.88 -2.13
N ASN A 97 13.33 15.81 -3.38
CA ASN A 97 12.77 14.64 -4.04
C ASN A 97 11.46 14.12 -3.41
N ASP A 98 10.74 14.97 -2.67
CA ASP A 98 9.41 14.66 -2.16
C ASP A 98 8.35 15.04 -3.20
N ALA A 99 7.32 14.19 -3.33
CA ALA A 99 6.30 14.36 -4.36
C ALA A 99 5.08 15.13 -3.84
N GLN A 100 4.69 16.17 -4.59
CA GLN A 100 3.38 16.81 -4.47
C GLN A 100 2.46 16.25 -5.55
N TYR A 101 1.24 15.84 -5.16
CA TYR A 101 0.33 15.14 -6.05
C TYR A 101 -0.88 15.98 -6.43
N GLU A 102 -1.23 15.94 -7.73
CA GLU A 102 -2.52 16.38 -8.26
C GLU A 102 -3.24 15.18 -8.88
N PHE A 103 -4.51 14.97 -8.52
CA PHE A 103 -5.29 13.83 -8.99
C PHE A 103 -6.37 14.26 -9.98
N TYR A 104 -6.43 13.56 -11.10
CA TYR A 104 -7.47 13.68 -12.12
C TYR A 104 -8.30 12.40 -12.10
N LYS A 105 -9.46 12.48 -11.44
CA LYS A 105 -10.35 11.35 -11.21
C LYS A 105 -11.68 11.54 -11.92
N ASP A 106 -12.11 10.51 -12.62
CA ASP A 106 -13.48 10.41 -13.08
C ASP A 106 -14.34 9.85 -11.95
N HIS A 107 -15.07 10.72 -11.25
CA HIS A 107 -15.90 10.33 -10.10
C HIS A 107 -16.99 9.31 -10.45
N ALA A 108 -17.37 9.17 -11.70
CA ALA A 108 -18.31 8.15 -12.15
C ALA A 108 -17.72 6.73 -12.08
N SER A 109 -16.39 6.59 -12.07
CA SER A 109 -15.69 5.31 -12.02
C SER A 109 -15.35 4.83 -10.60
N ALA A 110 -15.35 5.73 -9.61
CA ALA A 110 -14.83 5.46 -8.27
C ALA A 110 -15.92 4.92 -7.32
N ASN A 111 -16.61 3.83 -7.65
CA ASN A 111 -17.71 3.30 -6.84
C ASN A 111 -17.74 1.78 -6.67
N LEU A 112 -16.77 1.05 -7.23
CA LEU A 112 -16.70 -0.41 -7.22
C LEU A 112 -18.01 -1.10 -7.70
N GLN A 113 -18.82 -0.42 -8.50
CA GLN A 113 -20.15 -0.91 -8.88
C GLN A 113 -20.08 -2.24 -9.63
N ASN A 114 -19.05 -2.41 -10.46
CA ASN A 114 -18.87 -3.59 -11.30
C ASN A 114 -17.91 -4.64 -10.68
N LEU A 115 -17.58 -4.48 -9.39
CA LEU A 115 -16.73 -5.45 -8.70
C LEU A 115 -17.46 -6.77 -8.51
N ASP A 116 -16.92 -7.83 -9.10
CA ASP A 116 -17.37 -9.21 -8.90
C ASP A 116 -16.36 -9.98 -8.03
N VAL A 117 -16.75 -10.25 -6.80
CA VAL A 117 -16.00 -11.05 -5.82
C VAL A 117 -16.73 -12.34 -5.43
N SER A 118 -17.70 -12.77 -6.22
CA SER A 118 -18.53 -13.96 -5.93
C SER A 118 -17.72 -15.24 -5.74
N ASN A 119 -16.55 -15.31 -6.38
CA ASN A 119 -15.63 -16.44 -6.28
C ASN A 119 -14.42 -16.17 -5.36
N LEU A 120 -14.45 -15.08 -4.58
CA LEU A 120 -13.40 -14.79 -3.60
C LEU A 120 -13.76 -15.49 -2.29
N THR A 121 -12.84 -16.32 -1.81
CA THR A 121 -12.89 -16.90 -0.48
C THR A 121 -11.62 -16.53 0.25
N PHE A 122 -11.77 -16.01 1.47
CA PHE A 122 -10.64 -15.72 2.36
C PHE A 122 -10.32 -16.94 3.22
N HIS A 123 -9.04 -17.13 3.52
CA HIS A 123 -8.52 -18.19 4.36
C HIS A 123 -7.61 -17.62 5.45
N SER A 124 -7.39 -18.38 6.52
CA SER A 124 -6.59 -17.95 7.66
C SER A 124 -5.09 -17.76 7.37
N ASP A 125 -4.59 -18.29 6.26
CA ASP A 125 -3.23 -18.10 5.77
C ASP A 125 -3.10 -16.95 4.75
N ASP A 126 -4.19 -16.24 4.45
CA ASP A 126 -4.16 -15.08 3.58
C ASP A 126 -3.63 -13.85 4.33
N ILE A 127 -2.96 -12.96 3.57
CA ILE A 127 -2.58 -11.63 4.03
C ILE A 127 -3.31 -10.60 3.17
N VAL A 128 -4.08 -9.72 3.80
CA VAL A 128 -4.82 -8.64 3.13
C VAL A 128 -4.16 -7.31 3.41
N LEU A 129 -3.55 -6.72 2.39
CA LEU A 129 -3.03 -5.35 2.42
C LEU A 129 -4.11 -4.38 1.96
N PHE A 130 -4.43 -3.39 2.77
CA PHE A 130 -5.39 -2.35 2.44
C PHE A 130 -4.99 -1.02 3.07
N GLY A 131 -5.49 0.09 2.53
CA GLY A 131 -5.13 1.38 3.12
C GLY A 131 -5.48 2.58 2.26
N SER A 132 -4.80 3.69 2.55
CA SER A 132 -4.97 4.97 1.88
C SER A 132 -6.41 5.49 1.97
N PHE A 133 -6.73 6.51 1.19
CA PHE A 133 -8.09 7.05 1.10
C PHE A 133 -9.09 6.01 0.58
N PHE A 134 -8.67 5.07 -0.27
CA PHE A 134 -9.52 4.01 -0.79
C PHE A 134 -10.20 3.20 0.32
N ALA A 135 -9.48 2.88 1.38
CA ALA A 135 -10.00 2.09 2.49
C ALA A 135 -11.04 2.83 3.35
N VAL A 136 -11.05 4.15 3.30
CA VAL A 136 -11.92 5.01 4.12
C VAL A 136 -12.92 5.84 3.32
N ASN A 137 -12.86 5.77 1.98
CA ASN A 137 -13.71 6.53 1.08
C ASN A 137 -15.20 6.23 1.31
N PRO A 138 -16.02 7.22 1.70
CA PRO A 138 -17.43 7.01 2.03
C PRO A 138 -18.24 6.40 0.89
N VAL A 139 -17.88 6.67 -0.37
CA VAL A 139 -18.61 6.19 -1.56
C VAL A 139 -18.56 4.66 -1.69
N ILE A 140 -17.42 4.06 -1.36
CA ILE A 140 -17.18 2.61 -1.51
C ILE A 140 -17.09 1.88 -0.17
N ARG A 141 -17.21 2.62 0.95
CA ARG A 141 -16.94 2.10 2.30
C ARG A 141 -17.68 0.81 2.62
N ASP A 142 -18.96 0.71 2.31
CA ASP A 142 -19.74 -0.48 2.65
C ASP A 142 -19.22 -1.75 1.96
N LYS A 143 -18.76 -1.62 0.71
CA LYS A 143 -18.16 -2.73 -0.04
C LYS A 143 -16.80 -3.12 0.54
N VAL A 144 -15.94 -2.13 0.79
CA VAL A 144 -14.62 -2.35 1.40
C VAL A 144 -14.78 -2.96 2.80
N ARG A 145 -15.67 -2.40 3.63
CA ARG A 145 -15.99 -2.94 4.97
C ARG A 145 -16.41 -4.40 4.91
N SER A 146 -17.29 -4.75 3.97
CA SER A 146 -17.77 -6.13 3.81
C SER A 146 -16.63 -7.11 3.48
N LEU A 147 -15.71 -6.70 2.60
CA LEU A 147 -14.51 -7.48 2.26
C LEU A 147 -13.58 -7.65 3.47
N LEU A 148 -13.29 -6.55 4.19
CA LEU A 148 -12.42 -6.58 5.36
C LEU A 148 -12.98 -7.44 6.48
N ARG A 149 -14.29 -7.35 6.74
CA ARG A 149 -14.95 -8.22 7.74
C ARG A 149 -14.92 -9.68 7.33
N ALA A 150 -15.21 -10.00 6.07
CA ALA A 150 -15.12 -11.37 5.58
C ALA A 150 -13.70 -11.95 5.73
N ALA A 151 -12.66 -11.15 5.45
CA ALA A 151 -11.27 -11.55 5.65
C ALA A 151 -10.94 -11.75 7.15
N HIS A 152 -11.36 -10.80 8.00
CA HIS A 152 -11.18 -10.87 9.45
C HIS A 152 -11.86 -12.12 10.04
N ASP A 153 -13.12 -12.39 9.65
CA ASP A 153 -13.89 -13.52 10.15
C ASP A 153 -13.32 -14.87 9.66
N ALA A 154 -12.63 -14.89 8.52
CA ALA A 154 -11.88 -16.04 8.03
C ALA A 154 -10.53 -16.24 8.75
N GLY A 155 -10.12 -15.32 9.62
CA GLY A 155 -8.85 -15.34 10.35
C GLY A 155 -7.65 -14.90 9.52
N ALA A 156 -7.87 -14.24 8.37
CA ALA A 156 -6.80 -13.68 7.56
C ALA A 156 -6.05 -12.56 8.31
N MET A 157 -4.77 -12.39 8.01
CA MET A 157 -3.99 -11.27 8.52
C MET A 157 -4.34 -9.99 7.77
N LEU A 158 -4.84 -8.96 8.46
CA LEU A 158 -5.17 -7.67 7.89
C LEU A 158 -4.06 -6.67 8.19
N TYR A 159 -3.36 -6.22 7.15
CA TYR A 159 -2.30 -5.22 7.21
C TYR A 159 -2.85 -3.88 6.70
N TYR A 160 -3.07 -2.94 7.61
CA TYR A 160 -3.61 -1.62 7.30
C TYR A 160 -2.50 -0.58 7.18
N ASP A 161 -2.30 -0.04 5.97
CA ASP A 161 -1.45 1.12 5.73
C ASP A 161 -2.30 2.39 5.74
N VAL A 162 -2.12 3.21 6.76
CA VAL A 162 -2.90 4.45 6.96
C VAL A 162 -2.73 5.38 5.77
N ASN A 163 -1.50 5.66 5.37
CA ASN A 163 -1.10 6.46 4.20
C ASN A 163 -2.02 7.66 3.97
N PHE A 164 -2.22 8.45 5.03
CA PHE A 164 -3.11 9.60 5.03
C PHE A 164 -2.42 10.83 4.45
N ARG A 165 -3.04 11.45 3.45
CA ARG A 165 -2.49 12.61 2.76
C ARG A 165 -3.13 13.91 3.24
N LYS A 166 -2.33 14.98 3.32
CA LYS A 166 -2.75 16.33 3.74
C LYS A 166 -3.98 16.87 2.98
N ASN A 167 -4.12 16.55 1.70
CA ASN A 167 -5.25 16.98 0.88
C ASN A 167 -6.60 16.43 1.35
N HIS A 168 -6.62 15.36 2.18
CA HIS A 168 -7.83 14.78 2.75
C HIS A 168 -8.17 15.30 4.16
N GLN A 169 -7.44 16.29 4.69
CA GLN A 169 -7.69 16.81 6.05
C GLN A 169 -9.10 17.39 6.23
N GLN A 170 -9.67 17.98 5.18
CA GLN A 170 -11.03 18.52 5.24
C GLN A 170 -12.11 17.43 5.34
N GLU A 171 -11.80 16.22 4.92
CA GLU A 171 -12.68 15.05 4.94
C GLU A 171 -12.60 14.27 6.27
N LEU A 172 -11.64 14.59 7.14
CA LEU A 172 -11.43 13.89 8.42
C LEU A 172 -12.71 13.65 9.23
N PRO A 173 -13.61 14.64 9.41
CA PRO A 173 -14.84 14.42 10.17
C PRO A 173 -15.75 13.33 9.57
N LEU A 174 -15.65 13.10 8.25
CA LEU A 174 -16.45 12.11 7.52
C LEU A 174 -15.84 10.71 7.53
N ILE A 175 -14.49 10.63 7.66
CA ILE A 175 -13.76 9.36 7.50
C ILE A 175 -13.14 8.83 8.78
N MET A 176 -13.14 9.58 9.87
CA MET A 176 -12.49 9.20 11.13
C MET A 176 -13.07 7.88 11.69
N GLU A 177 -14.39 7.70 11.66
CA GLU A 177 -15.01 6.44 12.09
C GLU A 177 -14.52 5.25 11.26
N ASN A 178 -14.32 5.44 9.95
CA ASN A 178 -13.81 4.41 9.05
C ASN A 178 -12.34 4.07 9.36
N ILE A 179 -11.54 5.08 9.73
CA ILE A 179 -10.14 4.87 10.18
C ILE A 179 -10.12 4.05 11.47
N MET A 180 -10.94 4.40 12.45
CA MET A 180 -11.01 3.68 13.73
C MET A 180 -11.50 2.23 13.53
N GLU A 181 -12.50 2.01 12.67
CA GLU A 181 -12.95 0.66 12.31
C GLU A 181 -11.83 -0.14 11.63
N ASN A 182 -11.02 0.49 10.75
CA ASN A 182 -9.87 -0.17 10.15
C ASN A 182 -8.81 -0.56 11.20
N TYR A 183 -8.53 0.30 12.21
CA TYR A 183 -7.65 -0.08 13.32
C TYR A 183 -8.18 -1.29 14.08
N HIS A 184 -9.48 -1.35 14.32
CA HIS A 184 -10.11 -2.47 15.04
C HIS A 184 -10.03 -3.79 14.27
N LEU A 185 -10.15 -3.75 12.94
CA LEU A 185 -10.07 -4.93 12.08
C LEU A 185 -8.62 -5.36 11.80
N ALA A 186 -7.68 -4.44 11.88
CA ALA A 186 -6.30 -4.70 11.49
C ALA A 186 -5.56 -5.61 12.48
N THR A 187 -4.81 -6.56 11.96
CA THR A 187 -3.80 -7.32 12.70
C THR A 187 -2.54 -6.47 12.92
N VAL A 188 -2.18 -5.64 11.93
CA VAL A 188 -1.07 -4.71 11.97
C VAL A 188 -1.53 -3.38 11.40
N VAL A 189 -1.28 -2.29 12.12
CA VAL A 189 -1.44 -0.91 11.64
C VAL A 189 -0.07 -0.35 11.31
N ARG A 190 0.08 0.20 10.12
CA ARG A 190 1.29 0.90 9.70
C ARG A 190 0.96 2.30 9.20
N GLY A 191 1.83 3.25 9.42
CA GLY A 191 1.79 4.58 8.82
C GLY A 191 3.14 5.28 8.95
N SER A 192 3.26 6.47 8.38
CA SER A 192 4.39 7.36 8.60
C SER A 192 4.10 8.35 9.74
N ASN A 193 5.13 8.92 10.34
CA ASN A 193 4.97 10.01 11.29
C ASN A 193 4.20 11.21 10.69
N GLU A 194 4.31 11.45 9.40
CA GLU A 194 3.54 12.47 8.68
C GLU A 194 2.05 12.16 8.65
N ASP A 195 1.67 10.90 8.37
CA ASP A 195 0.27 10.48 8.36
C ASP A 195 -0.41 10.82 9.69
N PHE A 196 0.24 10.48 10.80
CA PHE A 196 -0.31 10.67 12.14
C PHE A 196 -0.28 12.14 12.56
N ARG A 197 0.71 12.93 12.11
CA ARG A 197 0.70 14.38 12.29
C ARG A 197 -0.49 15.02 11.60
N TYR A 198 -0.83 14.59 10.38
CA TYR A 198 -2.00 15.10 9.68
C TYR A 198 -3.32 14.65 10.30
N LEU A 199 -3.37 13.43 10.85
CA LEU A 199 -4.57 12.89 11.50
C LEU A 199 -4.84 13.53 12.86
N TYR A 200 -3.81 13.64 13.70
CA TYR A 200 -3.98 13.96 15.13
C TYR A 200 -3.31 15.26 15.56
N GLY A 201 -2.43 15.85 14.73
CA GLY A 201 -1.64 17.03 15.12
C GLY A 201 -0.59 16.73 16.20
N ILE A 202 -0.18 15.47 16.35
CA ILE A 202 0.76 14.97 17.37
C ILE A 202 2.01 14.47 16.66
N ASP A 203 3.20 14.84 17.18
CA ASP A 203 4.50 14.38 16.68
C ASP A 203 5.07 13.21 17.48
N ASP A 204 4.65 13.04 18.74
CA ASP A 204 5.09 11.97 19.62
C ASP A 204 4.42 10.64 19.26
N ILE A 205 5.19 9.71 18.70
CA ILE A 205 4.69 8.43 18.21
C ILE A 205 4.24 7.51 19.36
N GLU A 206 4.89 7.57 20.51
CA GLU A 206 4.46 6.79 21.69
C GLU A 206 3.10 7.30 22.19
N GLN A 207 2.91 8.62 22.21
CA GLN A 207 1.61 9.23 22.53
C GLN A 207 0.53 8.83 21.52
N ILE A 208 0.83 8.86 20.21
CA ILE A 208 -0.09 8.44 19.15
C ILE A 208 -0.51 6.98 19.37
N TYR A 209 0.47 6.10 19.60
CA TYR A 209 0.19 4.70 19.86
C TYR A 209 -0.77 4.50 21.01
N HIS A 210 -0.43 5.02 22.20
CA HIS A 210 -1.22 4.80 23.41
C HIS A 210 -2.61 5.43 23.36
N GLN A 211 -2.77 6.60 22.74
CA GLN A 211 -4.05 7.30 22.70
C GLN A 211 -4.97 6.86 21.57
N HIS A 212 -4.42 6.48 20.40
CA HIS A 212 -5.20 6.33 19.18
C HIS A 212 -5.15 4.93 18.55
N ILE A 213 -4.08 4.17 18.77
CA ILE A 213 -3.90 2.87 18.10
C ILE A 213 -4.08 1.70 19.08
N GLU A 214 -3.39 1.72 20.21
CA GLU A 214 -3.37 0.63 21.18
C GLU A 214 -4.74 0.16 21.67
N PRO A 215 -5.76 1.02 21.84
CA PRO A 215 -7.11 0.59 22.22
C PRO A 215 -7.76 -0.37 21.21
N TYR A 216 -7.28 -0.37 19.96
CA TYR A 216 -7.85 -1.13 18.85
C TYR A 216 -6.90 -2.20 18.32
N CYS A 217 -5.63 -1.87 18.12
CA CYS A 217 -4.61 -2.75 17.56
C CYS A 217 -3.31 -2.69 18.35
N LYS A 218 -2.76 -3.84 18.73
CA LYS A 218 -1.52 -3.90 19.52
C LYS A 218 -0.25 -3.81 18.65
N ASN A 219 -0.33 -4.26 17.41
CA ASN A 219 0.81 -4.25 16.50
C ASN A 219 0.79 -2.97 15.66
N PHE A 220 1.74 -2.09 15.92
CA PHE A 220 1.84 -0.81 15.24
C PHE A 220 3.26 -0.56 14.74
N ILE A 221 3.36 -0.06 13.51
CA ILE A 221 4.63 0.29 12.88
C ILE A 221 4.57 1.74 12.40
N CYS A 222 5.48 2.57 12.89
CA CYS A 222 5.63 3.93 12.42
C CYS A 222 6.98 4.12 11.73
N THR A 223 6.96 4.48 10.44
CA THR A 223 8.15 4.89 9.70
C THR A 223 8.34 6.40 9.81
N CYS A 224 9.58 6.86 9.97
CA CYS A 224 9.90 8.25 10.27
C CYS A 224 10.97 8.82 9.29
N GLY A 225 10.86 8.49 8.00
CA GLY A 225 11.85 8.88 7.00
C GLY A 225 13.23 8.29 7.31
N GLY A 226 14.24 9.15 7.53
CA GLY A 226 15.60 8.73 7.92
C GLY A 226 15.78 8.44 9.41
N GLU A 227 14.79 8.75 10.24
CA GLU A 227 14.80 8.47 11.68
C GLU A 227 14.40 7.01 11.97
N PRO A 228 14.69 6.49 13.19
CA PRO A 228 14.37 5.10 13.51
C PRO A 228 12.91 4.73 13.32
N ILE A 229 12.67 3.54 12.76
CA ILE A 229 11.34 2.93 12.68
C ILE A 229 10.94 2.46 14.07
N MET A 230 9.74 2.79 14.49
CA MET A 230 9.18 2.36 15.77
C MET A 230 8.17 1.23 15.57
N VAL A 231 8.37 0.12 16.27
CA VAL A 231 7.51 -1.07 16.21
C VAL A 231 7.00 -1.40 17.62
N PHE A 232 5.69 -1.47 17.75
CA PHE A 232 4.96 -1.78 18.98
C PHE A 232 4.27 -3.13 18.82
N ASP A 233 4.29 -3.96 19.87
CA ASP A 233 3.64 -5.27 19.91
C ASP A 233 2.63 -5.41 21.07
N GLY A 234 2.29 -4.31 21.73
CA GLY A 234 1.43 -4.27 22.92
C GLY A 234 2.15 -4.55 24.23
N LYS A 235 3.45 -4.86 24.21
CA LYS A 235 4.27 -5.14 25.39
C LYS A 235 5.48 -4.20 25.47
N GLU A 236 6.17 -4.03 24.36
CA GLU A 236 7.36 -3.20 24.26
C GLU A 236 7.35 -2.38 22.95
N VAL A 237 8.19 -1.36 22.90
CA VAL A 237 8.54 -0.64 21.68
C VAL A 237 9.97 -0.94 21.30
N LYS A 238 10.15 -1.38 20.04
CA LYS A 238 11.49 -1.56 19.45
C LYS A 238 11.77 -0.45 18.44
N LYS A 239 12.99 0.06 18.46
CA LYS A 239 13.46 1.11 17.54
C LYS A 239 14.52 0.52 16.61
N TYR A 240 14.30 0.58 15.31
CA TYR A 240 15.18 0.07 14.28
C TYR A 240 15.82 1.22 13.53
N ALA A 241 17.14 1.29 13.56
CA ALA A 241 17.89 2.34 12.85
C ALA A 241 17.68 2.23 11.33
N VAL A 242 17.60 3.37 10.66
CA VAL A 242 17.55 3.46 9.20
C VAL A 242 18.94 3.85 8.69
N SER A 243 19.47 3.08 7.74
CA SER A 243 20.76 3.40 7.12
C SER A 243 20.58 4.56 6.12
N PRO A 244 21.42 5.60 6.19
CA PRO A 244 21.39 6.68 5.20
C PRO A 244 21.63 6.15 3.77
N ILE A 245 20.86 6.65 2.82
CA ILE A 245 21.01 6.31 1.40
C ILE A 245 21.00 7.60 0.57
N GLU A 246 21.62 7.55 -0.61
CA GLU A 246 21.42 8.57 -1.62
C GLU A 246 20.02 8.39 -2.25
N THR A 247 19.13 9.36 -2.01
CA THR A 247 17.73 9.30 -2.43
C THR A 247 17.53 10.01 -3.76
N VAL A 248 17.00 9.28 -4.73
CA VAL A 248 16.59 9.80 -6.05
C VAL A 248 15.12 10.24 -6.01
N SER A 249 14.27 9.50 -5.29
CA SER A 249 12.84 9.78 -5.11
C SER A 249 12.33 9.06 -3.87
N THR A 250 11.37 9.66 -3.16
CA THR A 250 10.68 9.01 -2.02
C THR A 250 9.37 8.34 -2.44
N ILE A 251 8.98 8.45 -3.74
CA ILE A 251 7.74 7.85 -4.26
C ILE A 251 7.79 6.34 -4.09
N GLY A 252 6.76 5.79 -3.47
CA GLY A 252 6.65 4.34 -3.27
C GLY A 252 7.50 3.76 -2.13
N ALA A 253 8.28 4.57 -1.40
CA ALA A 253 9.11 4.11 -0.29
C ALA A 253 8.28 3.37 0.78
N GLY A 254 7.19 3.97 1.24
CA GLY A 254 6.26 3.37 2.21
C GLY A 254 5.56 2.12 1.65
N ASP A 255 5.14 2.18 0.39
CA ASP A 255 4.47 1.06 -0.29
C ASP A 255 5.40 -0.17 -0.37
N ASN A 256 6.69 0.08 -0.66
CA ASN A 256 7.68 -0.99 -0.73
C ASN A 256 8.17 -1.46 0.65
N PHE A 257 8.15 -0.62 1.66
CA PHE A 257 8.26 -1.07 3.04
C PHE A 257 7.17 -2.10 3.38
N ASN A 258 5.91 -1.81 3.02
CA ASN A 258 4.79 -2.74 3.20
C ASN A 258 5.02 -4.04 2.44
N ALA A 259 5.48 -3.96 1.19
CA ALA A 259 5.78 -5.14 0.38
C ALA A 259 6.87 -6.01 1.01
N GLY A 260 7.99 -5.42 1.46
CA GLY A 260 9.06 -6.14 2.12
C GLY A 260 8.64 -6.75 3.46
N TYR A 261 7.83 -6.04 4.24
CA TYR A 261 7.28 -6.55 5.48
C TYR A 261 6.37 -7.77 5.24
N ILE A 262 5.45 -7.69 4.29
CA ILE A 262 4.54 -8.79 3.92
C ILE A 262 5.33 -9.96 3.33
N TYR A 263 6.35 -9.70 2.51
CA TYR A 263 7.24 -10.74 2.00
C TYR A 263 7.94 -11.49 3.12
N GLY A 264 8.49 -10.77 4.11
CA GLY A 264 9.13 -11.38 5.28
C GLY A 264 8.17 -12.23 6.12
N LEU A 265 6.93 -11.76 6.31
CA LEU A 265 5.86 -12.54 6.95
C LEU A 265 5.53 -13.82 6.19
N GLN A 266 5.37 -13.73 4.87
CA GLN A 266 5.09 -14.88 3.99
C GLN A 266 6.21 -15.93 4.04
N ARG A 267 7.46 -15.49 4.28
CA ARG A 267 8.61 -16.37 4.44
C ARG A 267 8.80 -16.89 5.87
N GLY A 268 7.96 -16.46 6.82
CA GLY A 268 8.07 -16.86 8.22
C GLY A 268 9.33 -16.35 8.93
N LEU A 269 9.87 -15.21 8.49
CA LEU A 269 11.07 -14.62 9.08
C LEU A 269 10.78 -14.09 10.49
N PRO A 270 11.80 -14.04 11.38
CA PRO A 270 11.67 -13.37 12.67
C PRO A 270 11.53 -11.85 12.49
N GLN A 271 10.91 -11.16 13.45
CA GLN A 271 10.54 -9.75 13.36
C GLN A 271 11.70 -8.83 12.93
N ASP A 272 12.90 -9.05 13.46
CA ASP A 272 14.05 -8.20 13.15
C ASP A 272 14.48 -8.36 11.67
N GLU A 273 14.38 -9.55 11.11
CA GLU A 273 14.65 -9.83 9.70
C GLU A 273 13.51 -9.31 8.81
N ILE A 274 12.26 -9.36 9.27
CA ILE A 274 11.12 -8.75 8.55
C ILE A 274 11.35 -7.24 8.39
N ILE A 275 11.74 -6.54 9.45
CA ILE A 275 12.02 -5.10 9.38
C ILE A 275 13.21 -4.80 8.47
N ALA A 276 14.29 -5.59 8.56
CA ALA A 276 15.44 -5.44 7.67
C ALA A 276 15.04 -5.60 6.20
N THR A 277 14.27 -6.65 5.88
CA THR A 277 13.72 -6.88 4.52
C THR A 277 12.84 -5.71 4.06
N ALA A 278 11.98 -5.19 4.93
CA ALA A 278 11.14 -4.03 4.63
C ALA A 278 11.96 -2.77 4.30
N GLN A 279 13.05 -2.54 5.05
CA GLN A 279 13.99 -1.44 4.79
C GLN A 279 14.74 -1.63 3.45
N GLU A 280 15.12 -2.85 3.11
CA GLU A 280 15.81 -3.15 1.84
C GLU A 280 14.91 -2.85 0.64
N PHE A 281 13.65 -3.28 0.65
CA PHE A 281 12.67 -2.98 -0.40
C PHE A 281 12.45 -1.48 -0.54
N SER A 282 12.22 -0.78 0.57
CA SER A 282 12.04 0.68 0.60
C SER A 282 13.27 1.39 0.04
N SER A 283 14.47 1.03 0.49
CA SER A 283 15.73 1.62 0.06
C SER A 283 16.01 1.39 -1.42
N ALA A 284 15.66 0.21 -1.97
CA ALA A 284 15.83 -0.10 -3.39
C ALA A 284 15.02 0.84 -4.27
N VAL A 285 13.79 1.15 -3.87
CA VAL A 285 12.91 2.07 -4.59
C VAL A 285 13.39 3.51 -4.47
N CYS A 286 13.81 3.94 -3.27
CA CYS A 286 14.34 5.29 -3.05
C CYS A 286 15.58 5.63 -3.92
N ARG A 287 16.33 4.65 -4.39
CA ARG A 287 17.50 4.84 -5.27
C ARG A 287 17.14 4.97 -6.75
N SER A 288 15.87 5.02 -7.11
CA SER A 288 15.41 5.09 -8.50
C SER A 288 14.15 5.96 -8.65
N LEU A 289 13.74 6.20 -9.89
CA LEU A 289 12.43 6.80 -10.19
C LEU A 289 11.32 5.73 -10.34
N GLN A 290 11.57 4.50 -9.86
CA GLN A 290 10.57 3.42 -9.90
C GLN A 290 9.68 3.49 -8.68
N ASN A 291 8.37 3.20 -8.87
CA ASN A 291 7.42 3.10 -7.75
C ASN A 291 7.47 1.72 -7.06
N TYR A 292 8.25 0.77 -7.58
CA TYR A 292 8.36 -0.62 -7.14
C TYR A 292 9.76 -1.17 -7.43
N ILE A 293 10.16 -2.26 -6.73
CA ILE A 293 11.49 -2.88 -6.86
C ILE A 293 11.80 -3.30 -8.31
N GLY A 294 13.04 -3.07 -8.74
CA GLY A 294 13.52 -3.43 -10.07
C GLY A 294 13.92 -4.92 -10.21
N GLU A 295 14.13 -5.38 -11.44
CA GLU A 295 14.54 -6.76 -11.73
C GLU A 295 15.90 -7.13 -11.12
N GLU A 296 16.85 -6.19 -11.05
CA GLU A 296 18.15 -6.41 -10.41
C GLU A 296 18.00 -6.77 -8.93
N PHE A 297 17.13 -6.04 -8.22
CA PHE A 297 16.84 -6.32 -6.82
C PHE A 297 16.20 -7.71 -6.67
N VAL A 298 15.22 -8.04 -7.51
CA VAL A 298 14.55 -9.35 -7.51
C VAL A 298 15.55 -10.48 -7.74
N ASN A 299 16.43 -10.34 -8.74
CA ASN A 299 17.42 -11.36 -9.08
C ASN A 299 18.46 -11.58 -7.96
N SER A 300 18.93 -10.50 -7.34
CA SER A 300 19.90 -10.62 -6.22
C SER A 300 19.30 -11.31 -5.00
N HIS A 301 18.02 -11.08 -4.70
CA HIS A 301 17.35 -11.69 -3.54
C HIS A 301 16.86 -13.12 -3.79
N LYS A 302 16.48 -13.47 -5.03
CA LYS A 302 16.14 -14.87 -5.37
C LYS A 302 17.36 -15.81 -5.37
N ALA A 303 18.55 -15.29 -5.60
CA ALA A 303 19.79 -16.08 -5.55
C ALA A 303 20.28 -16.36 -4.12
N SER A 304 19.72 -15.67 -3.12
CA SER A 304 20.11 -15.77 -1.70
C SER A 304 19.26 -16.75 -0.91
N PHE A 305 18.27 -17.35 -1.54
CA PHE A 305 17.32 -18.32 -1.00
C PHE A 305 17.21 -19.54 -1.91
#